data_61d99a8b3d1af4970ffd267ebc33e87b
#
_entry.id   61d99a8b3d1af4970ffd267ebc33e87b
#
_cell.length_a   1.000
_cell.length_b   1.000
_cell.length_c   1.000
_cell.angle_alpha   90.00
_cell.angle_beta   90.00
_cell.angle_gamma   90.00
#
_symmetry.space_group_name_H-M   'P 1'
#
loop_
_entity.id
_entity.type
_entity.pdbx_description
1 polymer ?
#
loop_
_entity_poly.entity_id
_entity_poly.type
_entity_poly.pdbx_seq_one_letter_code
_entity_poly.pdbx_strand_id
1 'polypeptide(L)'
;MNPNHPHISRVDGGFPDDFLDSLGHGTAVMAAIQEKAPDAEYFAVRVFDRELRTNIDALIAAIQWSIDRQMDIVNLSLGTSKHAEKFEPLVSRVIVVSAAGMFPGDLPGVIRVAPDPDIARDRYRVEGETFFASGYPRSMPGVSRERNLSGVSFAVANMTGFVARACENLTDRSYQSVFEKLRSE
;
A
#
# COMPACT_ATOMS: atom_id res chain seq x y z
N MET A 1 15.70 -8.63 -20.68
CA MET A 1 14.92 -8.80 -19.44
C MET A 1 13.47 -8.98 -19.81
N ASN A 2 12.75 -9.89 -19.20
CA ASN A 2 11.33 -10.10 -19.50
C ASN A 2 10.52 -8.96 -18.85
N PRO A 3 9.82 -8.10 -19.63
CA PRO A 3 9.10 -6.94 -19.09
C PRO A 3 7.91 -7.31 -18.18
N ASN A 4 7.57 -8.60 -18.09
CA ASN A 4 6.45 -9.11 -17.30
C ASN A 4 6.86 -9.70 -15.95
N HIS A 5 8.14 -9.64 -15.58
CA HIS A 5 8.57 -10.08 -14.24
C HIS A 5 8.86 -8.88 -13.34
N PRO A 6 8.16 -8.75 -12.19
CA PRO A 6 8.45 -7.71 -11.21
C PRO A 6 9.86 -7.90 -10.63
N HIS A 7 10.60 -6.82 -10.49
CA HIS A 7 11.86 -6.80 -9.76
C HIS A 7 11.56 -6.72 -8.26
N ILE A 8 12.09 -7.65 -7.49
CA ILE A 8 11.76 -7.84 -6.09
C ILE A 8 13.03 -7.75 -5.25
N SER A 9 12.97 -7.01 -4.15
CA SER A 9 14.03 -6.99 -3.15
C SER A 9 13.46 -6.88 -1.75
N ARG A 10 14.06 -7.61 -0.82
CA ARG A 10 13.88 -7.40 0.60
C ARG A 10 14.58 -6.09 1.00
N VAL A 11 13.91 -5.28 1.80
CA VAL A 11 14.47 -4.02 2.33
C VAL A 11 15.12 -4.31 3.67
N ASP A 12 16.35 -4.84 3.64
CA ASP A 12 17.11 -5.22 4.84
C ASP A 12 18.45 -4.48 4.98
N GLY A 13 18.52 -3.26 4.41
CA GLY A 13 19.69 -2.39 4.53
C GLY A 13 20.82 -2.68 3.56
N GLY A 14 20.70 -3.68 2.70
CA GLY A 14 21.58 -3.90 1.55
C GLY A 14 20.85 -3.47 0.27
N PHE A 15 21.35 -2.46 -0.43
CA PHE A 15 20.80 -2.03 -1.70
C PHE A 15 21.46 -2.80 -2.85
N PRO A 16 20.80 -3.76 -3.49
CA PRO A 16 21.25 -4.19 -4.81
C PRO A 16 21.02 -3.04 -5.80
N ASP A 17 21.96 -2.84 -6.71
CA ASP A 17 22.01 -1.71 -7.68
C ASP A 17 20.76 -1.53 -8.55
N ASP A 18 19.88 -2.52 -8.62
CA ASP A 18 18.61 -2.50 -9.41
C ASP A 18 17.44 -1.79 -8.70
N PHE A 19 17.63 -1.21 -7.53
CA PHE A 19 16.58 -0.73 -6.63
C PHE A 19 16.52 0.79 -6.49
N LEU A 20 17.13 1.52 -7.39
CA LEU A 20 17.05 2.98 -7.37
C LEU A 20 15.63 3.43 -7.67
N ASP A 21 14.94 3.90 -6.62
CA ASP A 21 13.74 4.70 -6.73
C ASP A 21 14.13 6.10 -7.23
N SER A 22 14.29 6.23 -8.54
CA SER A 22 14.75 7.45 -9.19
C SER A 22 13.81 8.64 -8.97
N LEU A 23 12.58 8.39 -8.53
CA LEU A 23 11.55 9.41 -8.29
C LEU A 23 11.30 9.68 -6.81
N GLY A 24 11.82 8.83 -5.92
CA GLY A 24 11.64 8.95 -4.47
C GLY A 24 10.22 8.66 -3.98
N HIS A 25 9.27 8.35 -4.88
CA HIS A 25 7.87 8.12 -4.53
C HIS A 25 7.69 6.84 -3.72
N GLY A 26 8.26 5.72 -4.17
CA GLY A 26 8.20 4.44 -3.45
C GLY A 26 8.88 4.52 -2.08
N THR A 27 10.00 5.21 -2.00
CA THR A 27 10.72 5.49 -0.75
C THR A 27 9.85 6.29 0.23
N ALA A 28 9.16 7.32 -0.26
CA ALA A 28 8.26 8.13 0.57
C ALA A 28 7.02 7.33 1.03
N VAL A 29 6.47 6.46 0.17
CA VAL A 29 5.39 5.52 0.51
C VAL A 29 5.85 4.58 1.61
N MET A 30 6.98 3.90 1.44
CA MET A 30 7.53 2.99 2.44
C MET A 30 7.80 3.69 3.78
N ALA A 31 8.38 4.89 3.75
CA ALA A 31 8.66 5.66 4.96
C ALA A 31 7.38 6.03 5.74
N ALA A 32 6.26 6.30 5.04
CA ALA A 32 4.98 6.57 5.67
C ALA A 32 4.38 5.34 6.38
N ILE A 33 4.60 4.15 5.81
CA ILE A 33 4.19 2.88 6.42
C ILE A 33 5.07 2.57 7.64
N GLN A 34 6.39 2.63 7.45
CA GLN A 34 7.39 2.29 8.46
C GLN A 34 7.29 3.15 9.72
N GLU A 35 6.87 4.40 9.59
CA GLU A 35 6.64 5.27 10.75
C GLU A 35 5.60 4.70 11.73
N LYS A 36 4.65 3.91 11.25
CA LYS A 36 3.55 3.34 12.03
C LYS A 36 3.78 1.89 12.43
N ALA A 37 4.56 1.15 11.64
CA ALA A 37 4.86 -0.26 11.85
C ALA A 37 6.38 -0.51 11.72
N PRO A 38 7.21 0.05 12.62
CA PRO A 38 8.68 -0.02 12.50
C PRO A 38 9.24 -1.43 12.59
N ASP A 39 8.53 -2.34 13.24
CA ASP A 39 8.96 -3.73 13.47
C ASP A 39 8.50 -4.70 12.37
N ALA A 40 7.78 -4.21 11.35
CA ALA A 40 7.36 -5.02 10.22
C ALA A 40 8.53 -5.31 9.26
N GLU A 41 8.49 -6.46 8.59
CA GLU A 41 9.38 -6.75 7.47
C GLU A 41 8.83 -6.14 6.18
N TYR A 42 9.71 -5.51 5.40
CA TYR A 42 9.32 -4.82 4.17
C TYR A 42 9.94 -5.45 2.94
N PHE A 43 9.10 -5.64 1.93
CA PHE A 43 9.51 -6.10 0.62
C PHE A 43 9.03 -5.09 -0.43
N ALA A 44 9.94 -4.53 -1.19
CA ALA A 44 9.61 -3.65 -2.28
C ALA A 44 9.51 -4.44 -3.57
N VAL A 45 8.38 -4.34 -4.25
CA VAL A 45 8.14 -4.96 -5.56
C VAL A 45 8.02 -3.86 -6.60
N ARG A 46 9.02 -3.75 -7.45
CA ARG A 46 9.05 -2.74 -8.51
C ARG A 46 8.17 -3.17 -9.67
N VAL A 47 7.07 -2.48 -9.86
CA VAL A 47 6.11 -2.71 -10.96
C VAL A 47 6.10 -1.59 -12.01
N PHE A 48 6.73 -0.46 -11.73
CA PHE A 48 6.83 0.66 -12.63
C PHE A 48 8.15 0.68 -13.39
N ASP A 49 8.10 1.11 -14.64
CA ASP A 49 9.27 1.55 -15.40
C ASP A 49 9.70 2.98 -15.00
N ARG A 50 10.61 3.55 -15.78
CA ARG A 50 11.12 4.92 -15.55
C ARG A 50 10.06 6.01 -15.77
N GLU A 51 8.97 5.69 -16.46
CA GLU A 51 7.89 6.62 -16.81
C GLU A 51 6.65 6.46 -15.92
N LEU A 52 6.75 5.70 -14.80
CA LEU A 52 5.62 5.32 -13.95
C LEU A 52 4.51 4.59 -14.72
N ARG A 53 4.87 3.85 -15.74
CA ARG A 53 3.96 2.98 -16.48
C ARG A 53 4.10 1.55 -16.01
N THR A 54 2.99 0.87 -15.94
CA THR A 54 2.92 -0.57 -15.66
C THR A 54 1.81 -1.19 -16.48
N ASN A 55 1.79 -2.51 -16.54
CA ASN A 55 0.70 -3.26 -17.16
C ASN A 55 0.01 -4.15 -16.13
N ILE A 56 -1.19 -4.59 -16.45
CA ILE A 56 -2.00 -5.40 -15.55
C ILE A 56 -1.33 -6.73 -15.19
N ASP A 57 -0.61 -7.34 -16.12
CA ASP A 57 -0.01 -8.65 -15.88
C ASP A 57 1.17 -8.54 -14.90
N ALA A 58 1.93 -7.43 -14.92
CA ALA A 58 2.96 -7.15 -13.93
C ALA A 58 2.36 -6.94 -12.52
N LEU A 59 1.20 -6.26 -12.41
CA LEU A 59 0.50 -6.08 -11.15
C LEU A 59 0.00 -7.40 -10.57
N ILE A 60 -0.64 -8.21 -11.41
CA ILE A 60 -1.14 -9.53 -11.01
C ILE A 60 0.02 -10.43 -10.57
N ALA A 61 1.13 -10.45 -11.33
CA ALA A 61 2.33 -11.20 -10.97
C ALA A 61 2.92 -10.74 -9.63
N ALA A 62 2.93 -9.44 -9.34
CA ALA A 62 3.41 -8.88 -8.08
C ALA A 62 2.55 -9.30 -6.88
N ILE A 63 1.22 -9.24 -7.02
CA ILE A 63 0.30 -9.68 -5.96
C ILE A 63 0.41 -11.20 -5.77
N GLN A 64 0.45 -11.98 -6.86
CA GLN A 64 0.62 -13.44 -6.78
C GLN A 64 1.94 -13.80 -6.08
N TRP A 65 3.03 -13.11 -6.41
CA TRP A 65 4.31 -13.30 -5.72
C TRP A 65 4.19 -13.05 -4.21
N SER A 66 3.48 -11.98 -3.81
CA SER A 66 3.25 -11.67 -2.40
C SER A 66 2.47 -12.76 -1.69
N ILE A 67 1.45 -13.33 -2.35
CA ILE A 67 0.67 -14.47 -1.86
C ILE A 67 1.56 -15.72 -1.69
N ASP A 68 2.35 -16.05 -2.70
CA ASP A 68 3.22 -17.23 -2.70
C ASP A 68 4.32 -17.16 -1.63
N ARG A 69 4.67 -15.95 -1.20
CA ARG A 69 5.61 -15.67 -0.11
C ARG A 69 4.94 -15.44 1.23
N GLN A 70 3.62 -15.67 1.30
CA GLN A 70 2.85 -15.57 2.55
C GLN A 70 2.97 -14.17 3.21
N MET A 71 3.00 -13.11 2.38
CA MET A 71 2.95 -11.75 2.89
C MET A 71 1.60 -11.50 3.57
N ASP A 72 1.61 -10.84 4.70
CA ASP A 72 0.38 -10.49 5.42
C ASP A 72 -0.40 -9.39 4.69
N ILE A 73 0.31 -8.37 4.16
CA ILE A 73 -0.29 -7.15 3.62
C ILE A 73 0.39 -6.72 2.32
N VAL A 74 -0.41 -6.28 1.36
CA VAL A 74 0.05 -5.62 0.13
C VAL A 74 -0.43 -4.17 0.12
N ASN A 75 0.51 -3.22 0.16
CA ASN A 75 0.23 -1.82 -0.14
C ASN A 75 0.21 -1.62 -1.65
N LEU A 76 -0.95 -1.30 -2.20
CA LEU A 76 -1.12 -1.04 -3.63
C LEU A 76 -1.55 0.40 -3.86
N SER A 77 -0.58 1.32 -3.86
CA SER A 77 -0.79 2.76 -4.05
C SER A 77 -1.00 3.13 -5.53
N LEU A 78 -1.63 2.25 -6.27
CA LEU A 78 -1.99 2.40 -7.68
C LEU A 78 -3.24 1.58 -7.98
N GLY A 79 -3.85 1.82 -9.13
CA GLY A 79 -5.04 1.07 -9.54
C GLY A 79 -5.38 1.27 -11.01
N THR A 80 -6.43 0.62 -11.44
CA THR A 80 -6.96 0.69 -12.80
C THR A 80 -8.48 0.80 -12.80
N SER A 81 -9.04 1.40 -13.83
CA SER A 81 -10.50 1.42 -14.05
C SER A 81 -11.05 0.14 -14.71
N LYS A 82 -10.20 -0.83 -15.00
CA LYS A 82 -10.53 -2.06 -15.74
C LYS A 82 -9.94 -3.27 -15.02
N HIS A 83 -10.29 -4.48 -15.50
CA HIS A 83 -9.70 -5.75 -15.08
C HIS A 83 -10.00 -6.15 -13.63
N ALA A 84 -11.18 -5.80 -13.10
CA ALA A 84 -11.62 -6.25 -11.78
C ALA A 84 -11.51 -7.78 -11.63
N GLU A 85 -11.91 -8.51 -12.67
CA GLU A 85 -11.92 -9.97 -12.77
C GLU A 85 -10.54 -10.63 -12.56
N LYS A 86 -9.45 -9.89 -12.85
CA LYS A 86 -8.10 -10.38 -12.62
C LYS A 86 -7.65 -10.26 -11.17
N PHE A 87 -8.19 -9.31 -10.43
CA PHE A 87 -7.85 -9.08 -9.02
C PHE A 87 -8.70 -9.93 -8.07
N GLU A 88 -9.98 -10.19 -8.39
CA GLU A 88 -10.92 -10.91 -7.53
C GLU A 88 -10.35 -12.20 -6.91
N PRO A 89 -9.69 -13.11 -7.66
CA PRO A 89 -9.18 -14.35 -7.07
C PRO A 89 -7.96 -14.15 -6.16
N LEU A 90 -7.36 -12.97 -6.13
CA LEU A 90 -6.16 -12.67 -5.37
C LEU A 90 -6.45 -11.93 -4.05
N VAL A 91 -7.40 -10.99 -4.07
CA VAL A 91 -7.68 -10.13 -2.91
C VAL A 91 -8.27 -10.88 -1.71
N SER A 92 -8.77 -12.09 -1.89
CA SER A 92 -9.21 -12.96 -0.80
C SER A 92 -8.07 -13.73 -0.12
N ARG A 93 -6.85 -13.69 -0.67
CA ARG A 93 -5.70 -14.50 -0.26
C ARG A 93 -4.62 -13.72 0.49
N VAL A 94 -4.70 -12.40 0.48
CA VAL A 94 -3.78 -11.48 1.16
C VAL A 94 -4.54 -10.19 1.47
N ILE A 95 -4.22 -9.51 2.56
CA ILE A 95 -4.80 -8.21 2.85
C ILE A 95 -4.27 -7.20 1.84
N VAL A 96 -5.14 -6.64 1.02
CA VAL A 96 -4.79 -5.57 0.08
C VAL A 96 -5.32 -4.24 0.61
N VAL A 97 -4.46 -3.22 0.65
CA VAL A 97 -4.82 -1.84 0.95
C VAL A 97 -4.67 -1.03 -0.33
N SER A 98 -5.74 -0.44 -0.82
CA SER A 98 -5.74 0.24 -2.12
C SER A 98 -6.71 1.43 -2.18
N ALA A 99 -6.53 2.27 -3.19
CA ALA A 99 -7.29 3.50 -3.37
C ALA A 99 -8.75 3.25 -3.77
N ALA A 100 -9.68 3.99 -3.17
CA ALA A 100 -11.07 4.07 -3.59
C ALA A 100 -11.20 4.66 -5.01
N GLY A 101 -12.26 4.25 -5.73
CA GLY A 101 -12.56 4.74 -7.08
C GLY A 101 -11.79 4.03 -8.18
N MET A 102 -11.08 2.94 -7.86
CA MET A 102 -10.35 2.12 -8.84
C MET A 102 -10.15 0.70 -8.32
N PHE A 103 -9.86 -0.22 -9.23
CA PHE A 103 -9.55 -1.61 -8.86
C PHE A 103 -8.06 -1.77 -8.53
N PRO A 104 -7.74 -2.59 -7.51
CA PRO A 104 -8.64 -3.44 -6.73
C PRO A 104 -9.36 -2.75 -5.56
N GLY A 105 -9.15 -1.46 -5.28
CA GLY A 105 -9.70 -0.76 -4.11
C GLY A 105 -11.22 -0.86 -3.97
N ASP A 106 -11.96 -0.94 -5.09
CA ASP A 106 -13.42 -1.06 -5.07
C ASP A 106 -13.94 -2.51 -5.01
N LEU A 107 -13.05 -3.50 -4.90
CA LEU A 107 -13.46 -4.88 -4.72
C LEU A 107 -13.81 -5.19 -3.25
N PRO A 108 -14.79 -6.07 -3.01
CA PRO A 108 -15.00 -6.62 -1.68
C PRO A 108 -13.74 -7.31 -1.14
N GLY A 109 -13.48 -7.17 0.16
CA GLY A 109 -12.29 -7.78 0.79
C GLY A 109 -11.00 -6.97 0.64
N VAL A 110 -11.08 -5.75 0.11
CA VAL A 110 -9.96 -4.81 0.04
C VAL A 110 -10.16 -3.68 1.06
N ILE A 111 -9.12 -3.30 1.76
CA ILE A 111 -9.11 -2.10 2.61
C ILE A 111 -9.09 -0.88 1.68
N ARG A 112 -10.26 -0.33 1.47
CA ARG A 112 -10.52 0.80 0.57
C ARG A 112 -10.14 2.11 1.22
N VAL A 113 -9.32 2.92 0.55
CA VAL A 113 -8.78 4.15 1.14
C VAL A 113 -9.02 5.37 0.24
N ALA A 114 -9.51 6.45 0.83
CA ALA A 114 -9.59 7.76 0.20
C ALA A 114 -8.72 8.78 0.97
N PRO A 115 -8.14 9.78 0.29
CA PRO A 115 -7.41 10.84 0.95
C PRO A 115 -8.36 11.82 1.64
N ASP A 116 -7.97 12.30 2.83
CA ASP A 116 -8.61 13.41 3.50
C ASP A 116 -7.53 14.42 3.93
N PRO A 117 -7.56 15.65 3.41
CA PRO A 117 -6.53 16.66 3.67
C PRO A 117 -6.54 17.17 5.11
N ASP A 118 -7.66 17.02 5.83
CA ASP A 118 -7.84 17.54 7.17
C ASP A 118 -7.44 16.51 8.25
N ILE A 119 -7.27 15.25 7.87
CA ILE A 119 -6.85 14.21 8.79
C ILE A 119 -5.34 14.29 9.03
N ALA A 120 -4.95 14.30 10.31
CA ALA A 120 -3.55 14.19 10.71
C ALA A 120 -3.00 12.80 10.38
N ARG A 121 -1.67 12.69 10.15
CA ARG A 121 -1.04 11.45 9.70
C ARG A 121 -1.06 10.31 10.72
N ASP A 122 -1.31 10.62 11.97
CA ASP A 122 -1.42 9.68 13.10
C ASP A 122 -2.86 9.20 13.35
N ARG A 123 -3.79 9.54 12.46
CA ARG A 123 -5.21 9.20 12.57
C ARG A 123 -5.79 8.77 11.23
N TYR A 124 -6.92 8.10 11.31
CA TYR A 124 -7.80 7.80 10.19
C TYR A 124 -9.26 7.93 10.62
N ARG A 125 -10.16 7.93 9.68
CA ARG A 125 -11.61 7.96 9.88
C ARG A 125 -12.26 6.91 8.99
N VAL A 126 -13.37 6.37 9.42
CA VAL A 126 -14.13 5.34 8.67
C VAL A 126 -15.52 5.86 8.35
N GLU A 127 -15.94 5.74 7.10
CA GLU A 127 -17.33 5.95 6.69
C GLU A 127 -17.76 4.78 5.80
N GLY A 128 -18.75 4.02 6.28
CA GLY A 128 -19.16 2.77 5.62
C GLY A 128 -18.00 1.78 5.58
N GLU A 129 -17.54 1.45 4.37
CA GLU A 129 -16.40 0.55 4.13
C GLU A 129 -15.14 1.29 3.66
N THR A 130 -15.17 2.63 3.65
CA THR A 130 -14.04 3.44 3.20
C THR A 130 -13.30 4.04 4.38
N PHE A 131 -12.00 3.85 4.40
CA PHE A 131 -11.09 4.49 5.33
C PHE A 131 -10.55 5.78 4.71
N PHE A 132 -10.53 6.83 5.50
CA PHE A 132 -9.98 8.13 5.13
C PHE A 132 -8.71 8.39 5.90
N ALA A 133 -7.63 8.68 5.21
CA ALA A 133 -6.33 8.93 5.81
C ALA A 133 -5.61 10.11 5.16
N SER A 134 -4.59 10.62 5.83
CA SER A 134 -3.81 11.74 5.33
C SER A 134 -3.14 11.42 4.00
N GLY A 135 -3.34 12.29 3.01
CA GLY A 135 -2.68 12.21 1.71
C GLY A 135 -1.24 12.74 1.69
N TYR A 136 -0.57 12.84 2.83
CA TYR A 136 0.80 13.35 2.93
C TYR A 136 1.78 12.28 3.46
N PRO A 137 3.03 12.23 2.93
CA PRO A 137 4.09 11.38 3.47
C PRO A 137 4.65 11.97 4.78
N ARG A 138 5.74 11.39 5.28
CA ARG A 138 6.47 11.95 6.43
C ARG A 138 6.85 13.40 6.20
N SER A 139 6.81 14.18 7.28
CA SER A 139 7.31 15.55 7.25
C SER A 139 8.82 15.56 6.98
N MET A 140 9.26 16.49 6.16
CA MET A 140 10.67 16.72 5.90
C MET A 140 11.14 18.01 6.60
N PRO A 141 12.28 18.02 7.30
CA PRO A 141 12.81 19.21 7.91
C PRO A 141 12.97 20.35 6.88
N GLY A 142 12.45 21.54 7.21
CA GLY A 142 12.55 22.71 6.33
C GLY A 142 11.60 22.73 5.12
N VAL A 143 10.75 21.73 4.97
CA VAL A 143 9.74 21.67 3.90
C VAL A 143 8.34 21.81 4.54
N SER A 144 7.59 22.83 4.11
CA SER A 144 6.20 22.96 4.56
C SER A 144 5.33 21.84 3.96
N ARG A 145 4.19 21.55 4.63
CA ARG A 145 3.25 20.50 4.20
C ARG A 145 2.82 20.67 2.73
N GLU A 146 2.55 21.90 2.33
CA GLU A 146 2.03 22.24 0.98
C GLU A 146 3.09 22.05 -0.11
N ARG A 147 4.38 22.06 0.26
CA ARG A 147 5.52 21.84 -0.63
C ARG A 147 6.00 20.40 -0.64
N ASN A 148 5.48 19.58 0.24
CA ASN A 148 5.78 18.15 0.28
C ASN A 148 4.96 17.41 -0.78
N LEU A 149 5.33 16.16 -1.06
CA LEU A 149 4.52 15.27 -1.89
C LEU A 149 3.12 15.11 -1.27
N SER A 150 2.12 14.93 -2.11
CA SER A 150 0.76 14.64 -1.66
C SER A 150 0.01 13.78 -2.68
N GLY A 151 -1.00 13.07 -2.22
CA GLY A 151 -1.87 12.27 -3.10
C GLY A 151 -2.43 11.03 -2.42
N VAL A 152 -3.31 10.36 -3.14
CA VAL A 152 -3.97 9.14 -2.67
C VAL A 152 -2.98 8.03 -2.29
N SER A 153 -1.83 7.96 -2.98
CA SER A 153 -0.78 6.99 -2.65
C SER A 153 -0.31 7.07 -1.21
N PHE A 154 -0.24 8.28 -0.65
CA PHE A 154 0.17 8.48 0.75
C PHE A 154 -0.96 8.20 1.73
N ALA A 155 -2.22 8.41 1.33
CA ALA A 155 -3.37 7.97 2.13
C ALA A 155 -3.38 6.44 2.26
N VAL A 156 -3.18 5.73 1.14
CA VAL A 156 -3.03 4.27 1.12
C VAL A 156 -1.85 3.83 1.99
N ALA A 157 -0.69 4.47 1.87
CA ALA A 157 0.49 4.16 2.68
C ALA A 157 0.26 4.38 4.18
N ASN A 158 -0.32 5.53 4.56
CA ASN A 158 -0.65 5.81 5.95
C ASN A 158 -1.64 4.75 6.51
N MET A 159 -2.67 4.40 5.74
CA MET A 159 -3.64 3.37 6.14
C MET A 159 -2.99 1.99 6.23
N THR A 160 -2.09 1.64 5.31
CA THR A 160 -1.33 0.39 5.38
C THR A 160 -0.53 0.26 6.69
N GLY A 161 0.04 1.36 7.16
CA GLY A 161 0.72 1.38 8.46
C GLY A 161 -0.23 1.10 9.63
N PHE A 162 -1.46 1.62 9.62
CA PHE A 162 -2.48 1.29 10.63
C PHE A 162 -2.94 -0.16 10.53
N VAL A 163 -3.13 -0.67 9.32
CA VAL A 163 -3.44 -2.10 9.09
C VAL A 163 -2.34 -3.00 9.67
N ALA A 164 -1.08 -2.68 9.41
CA ALA A 164 0.05 -3.45 9.94
C ALA A 164 0.06 -3.47 11.47
N ARG A 165 -0.14 -2.33 12.13
CA ARG A 165 -0.27 -2.25 13.60
C ARG A 165 -1.46 -3.05 14.13
N ALA A 166 -2.60 -3.01 13.45
CA ALA A 166 -3.75 -3.81 13.85
C ALA A 166 -3.43 -5.31 13.80
N CYS A 167 -2.67 -5.75 12.79
CA CYS A 167 -2.25 -7.15 12.63
C CYS A 167 -1.29 -7.63 13.74
N GLU A 168 -0.49 -6.76 14.36
CA GLU A 168 0.46 -7.15 15.42
C GLU A 168 -0.21 -7.86 16.60
N ASN A 169 -1.44 -7.46 16.92
CA ASN A 169 -2.17 -7.94 18.08
C ASN A 169 -3.31 -8.91 17.72
N LEU A 170 -3.39 -9.37 16.48
CA LEU A 170 -4.42 -10.29 16.02
C LEU A 170 -3.84 -11.69 15.81
N THR A 171 -4.49 -12.70 16.39
CA THR A 171 -4.21 -14.13 16.11
C THR A 171 -4.75 -14.52 14.74
N ASP A 172 -5.97 -14.04 14.42
CA ASP A 172 -6.57 -14.17 13.09
C ASP A 172 -6.33 -12.87 12.30
N ARG A 173 -5.48 -12.95 11.29
CA ARG A 173 -5.15 -11.84 10.39
C ARG A 173 -5.97 -11.89 9.10
N SER A 174 -7.19 -12.41 9.16
CA SER A 174 -8.12 -12.32 8.04
C SER A 174 -8.53 -10.86 7.79
N TYR A 175 -8.95 -10.58 6.54
CA TYR A 175 -9.52 -9.27 6.21
C TYR A 175 -10.61 -8.85 7.21
N GLN A 176 -11.53 -9.77 7.54
CA GLN A 176 -12.66 -9.46 8.41
C GLN A 176 -12.20 -9.05 9.81
N SER A 177 -11.31 -9.81 10.42
CA SER A 177 -10.78 -9.51 11.76
C SER A 177 -10.02 -8.19 11.81
N VAL A 178 -9.23 -7.90 10.79
CA VAL A 178 -8.50 -6.62 10.67
C VAL A 178 -9.46 -5.47 10.44
N PHE A 179 -10.44 -5.64 9.55
CA PHE A 179 -11.44 -4.61 9.26
C PHE A 179 -12.27 -4.24 10.51
N GLU A 180 -12.73 -5.22 11.26
CA GLU A 180 -13.48 -5.01 12.50
C GLU A 180 -12.61 -4.32 13.58
N LYS A 181 -11.35 -4.75 13.72
CA LYS A 181 -10.41 -4.12 14.63
C LYS A 181 -10.24 -2.63 14.31
N LEU A 182 -9.98 -2.31 13.05
CA LEU A 182 -9.81 -0.92 12.60
C LEU A 182 -11.06 -0.06 12.76
N ARG A 183 -12.25 -0.64 12.73
CA ARG A 183 -13.50 0.09 12.95
C ARG A 183 -13.80 0.33 14.43
N SER A 184 -13.18 -0.39 15.32
CA SER A 184 -13.38 -0.30 16.76
C SER A 184 -12.40 0.66 17.46
N GLU A 185 -11.39 1.14 16.76
CA GLU A 185 -10.42 2.14 17.22
C GLU A 185 -10.87 3.57 16.94
#